data_4147700f04ea9d416ef29ea8aa27a83f
#
_entry.id   4147700f04ea9d416ef29ea8aa27a83f
#
_cell.length_a   1.000
_cell.length_b   1.000
_cell.length_c   1.000
_cell.angle_alpha   90.00
_cell.angle_beta   90.00
_cell.angle_gamma   90.00
#
_symmetry.space_group_name_H-M   'P 1'
#
loop_
_entity.id
_entity.type
_entity.pdbx_description
1 polymer ?
#
loop_
_entity_poly.entity_id
_entity_poly.type
_entity_poly.pdbx_seq_one_letter_code
_entity_poly.pdbx_strand_id
1 'polypeptide(L)'
;MTNKDWLLKSKAVKVEDVCPHRVGSAQFDAWLEAEHEPRFKVGDIIAGLPRSPFTVNIVVGMDLAKRQYAVRYFDESYDNALNVMSRWFDDTIDFDDDGDLHLIGKADEEVLKGFAA
;
A
#
# COMPACT_ATOMS: atom_id res chain seq x y z
N MET A 1 4.78 -14.01 -5.09
CA MET A 1 4.16 -13.62 -6.40
C MET A 1 5.20 -12.91 -7.24
N THR A 2 5.36 -13.29 -8.49
CA THR A 2 6.26 -12.60 -9.40
C THR A 2 5.71 -11.24 -9.81
N ASN A 3 6.55 -10.36 -10.33
CA ASN A 3 6.10 -9.08 -10.86
C ASN A 3 5.09 -9.25 -12.00
N LYS A 4 5.27 -10.29 -12.82
CA LYS A 4 4.33 -10.62 -13.89
C LYS A 4 2.94 -10.93 -13.34
N ASP A 5 2.84 -11.80 -12.35
CA ASP A 5 1.58 -12.17 -11.73
C ASP A 5 0.93 -10.98 -11.03
N TRP A 6 1.75 -10.16 -10.38
CA TRP A 6 1.30 -8.95 -9.72
C TRP A 6 0.71 -7.94 -10.72
N LEU A 7 1.35 -7.74 -11.87
CA LEU A 7 0.82 -6.86 -12.92
C LEU A 7 -0.52 -7.36 -13.47
N LEU A 8 -0.66 -8.67 -13.63
CA LEU A 8 -1.92 -9.27 -14.11
C LEU A 8 -3.05 -9.10 -13.09
N LYS A 9 -2.73 -9.11 -11.80
CA LYS A 9 -3.68 -8.91 -10.71
C LYS A 9 -4.09 -7.44 -10.56
N SER A 10 -3.17 -6.52 -10.81
CA SER A 10 -3.37 -5.09 -10.57
C SER A 10 -4.08 -4.43 -11.75
N LYS A 11 -5.16 -3.72 -11.48
CA LYS A 11 -6.01 -3.14 -12.53
C LYS A 11 -5.60 -1.73 -12.93
N ALA A 12 -5.01 -0.98 -11.99
CA ALA A 12 -4.70 0.44 -12.17
C ALA A 12 -3.22 0.71 -12.51
N VAL A 13 -2.38 -0.32 -12.46
CA VAL A 13 -0.93 -0.19 -12.65
C VAL A 13 -0.57 -0.32 -14.12
N LYS A 14 0.23 0.61 -14.61
CA LYS A 14 0.88 0.52 -15.93
C LYS A 14 2.32 0.07 -15.74
N VAL A 15 2.78 -0.82 -16.61
CA VAL A 15 4.14 -1.37 -16.52
C VAL A 15 5.20 -0.26 -16.60
N GLU A 16 4.97 0.77 -17.38
CA GLU A 16 5.89 1.89 -17.54
C GLU A 16 6.09 2.68 -16.25
N ASP A 17 5.09 2.68 -15.37
CA ASP A 17 5.13 3.44 -14.10
C ASP A 17 5.89 2.73 -12.99
N VAL A 18 6.06 1.41 -13.09
CA VAL A 18 6.60 0.59 -12.01
C VAL A 18 7.87 -0.17 -12.37
N CYS A 19 8.09 -0.47 -13.64
CA CYS A 19 9.30 -1.17 -14.09
C CYS A 19 10.40 -0.17 -14.46
N PRO A 20 11.61 -0.32 -13.87
CA PRO A 20 12.72 0.58 -14.18
C PRO A 20 13.41 0.23 -15.50
N HIS A 21 12.98 -0.83 -16.19
CA HIS A 21 13.63 -1.33 -17.39
C HIS A 21 12.77 -1.12 -18.62
N ARG A 22 13.44 -0.98 -19.77
CA ARG A 22 12.77 -0.81 -21.05
C ARG A 22 12.02 -2.10 -21.43
N VAL A 23 10.76 -1.96 -21.82
CA VAL A 23 9.94 -3.08 -22.31
C VAL A 23 10.62 -3.72 -23.51
N GLY A 24 10.71 -5.04 -23.51
CA GLY A 24 11.38 -5.84 -24.53
C GLY A 24 12.87 -6.05 -24.31
N SER A 25 13.46 -5.48 -23.26
CA SER A 25 14.86 -5.75 -22.91
C SER A 25 14.99 -7.02 -22.08
N ALA A 26 16.22 -7.59 -22.02
CA ALA A 26 16.50 -8.73 -21.17
C ALA A 26 16.30 -8.42 -19.69
N GLN A 27 16.60 -7.21 -19.26
CA GLN A 27 16.38 -6.75 -17.90
C GLN A 27 14.89 -6.70 -17.56
N PHE A 28 14.06 -6.28 -18.49
CA PHE A 28 12.60 -6.28 -18.34
C PHE A 28 12.09 -7.72 -18.14
N ASP A 29 12.53 -8.66 -18.96
CA ASP A 29 12.13 -10.06 -18.86
C ASP A 29 12.53 -10.66 -17.50
N ALA A 30 13.75 -10.37 -17.05
CA ALA A 30 14.22 -10.80 -15.73
C ALA A 30 13.40 -10.18 -14.60
N TRP A 31 13.03 -8.90 -14.72
CA TRP A 31 12.18 -8.23 -13.74
C TRP A 31 10.79 -8.86 -13.65
N LEU A 32 10.19 -9.26 -14.77
CA LEU A 32 8.89 -9.93 -14.79
C LEU A 32 8.90 -11.24 -13.99
N GLU A 33 10.01 -12.00 -14.06
CA GLU A 33 10.15 -13.28 -13.35
C GLU A 33 10.61 -13.12 -11.90
N ALA A 34 11.05 -11.93 -11.52
CA ALA A 34 11.50 -11.67 -10.15
C ALA A 34 10.32 -11.58 -9.19
N GLU A 35 10.57 -11.88 -7.91
CA GLU A 35 9.58 -11.74 -6.85
C GLU A 35 9.19 -10.28 -6.70
N HIS A 36 7.88 -10.01 -6.57
CA HIS A 36 7.40 -8.65 -6.35
C HIS A 36 7.88 -8.13 -4.99
N GLU A 37 8.46 -6.94 -4.99
CA GLU A 37 8.91 -6.25 -3.79
C GLU A 37 7.93 -5.15 -3.38
N PRO A 38 7.85 -4.82 -2.08
CA PRO A 38 6.94 -3.77 -1.62
C PRO A 38 7.27 -2.41 -2.26
N ARG A 39 6.26 -1.72 -2.72
CA ARG A 39 6.37 -0.40 -3.36
C ARG A 39 6.47 0.73 -2.36
N PHE A 40 5.97 0.52 -1.15
CA PHE A 40 5.85 1.54 -0.13
C PHE A 40 6.69 1.20 1.08
N LYS A 41 6.98 2.20 1.91
CA LYS A 41 7.78 2.07 3.12
C LYS A 41 7.14 2.82 4.27
N VAL A 42 7.64 2.59 5.48
CA VAL A 42 7.17 3.26 6.69
C VAL A 42 7.20 4.77 6.49
N GLY A 43 6.09 5.42 6.81
CA GLY A 43 5.89 6.84 6.63
C GLY A 43 5.13 7.23 5.38
N ASP A 44 4.95 6.31 4.43
CA ASP A 44 4.17 6.60 3.22
C ASP A 44 2.69 6.69 3.55
N ILE A 45 2.02 7.68 2.98
CA ILE A 45 0.57 7.85 3.05
C ILE A 45 0.00 7.38 1.73
N ILE A 46 -0.83 6.36 1.78
CA ILE A 46 -1.33 5.65 0.62
C ILE A 46 -2.85 5.55 0.63
N ALA A 47 -3.43 5.47 -0.55
CA ALA A 47 -4.88 5.31 -0.73
C ALA A 47 -5.18 4.41 -1.92
N GLY A 48 -6.37 3.81 -1.92
CA GLY A 48 -6.86 2.97 -3.01
C GLY A 48 -7.22 1.56 -2.56
N LEU A 49 -7.47 0.69 -3.54
CA LEU A 49 -7.80 -0.71 -3.29
C LEU A 49 -6.58 -1.47 -2.74
N PRO A 50 -6.74 -2.48 -1.88
CA PRO A 50 -7.99 -3.19 -1.55
C PRO A 50 -8.89 -2.48 -0.54
N ARG A 51 -8.47 -1.34 -0.06
CA ARG A 51 -9.30 -0.48 0.79
C ARG A 51 -10.26 0.35 -0.05
N SER A 52 -11.16 1.08 0.62
CA SER A 52 -11.96 2.10 -0.04
C SER A 52 -11.04 3.14 -0.71
N PRO A 53 -11.34 3.57 -1.93
CA PRO A 53 -10.51 4.58 -2.61
C PRO A 53 -10.45 5.93 -1.88
N PHE A 54 -11.34 6.14 -0.92
CA PHE A 54 -11.37 7.36 -0.12
C PHE A 54 -10.70 7.22 1.25
N THR A 55 -10.27 6.01 1.62
CA THR A 55 -9.63 5.77 2.91
C THR A 55 -8.12 6.00 2.78
N VAL A 56 -7.62 6.92 3.60
CA VAL A 56 -6.19 7.23 3.68
C VAL A 56 -5.53 6.33 4.71
N ASN A 57 -4.46 5.65 4.31
CA ASN A 57 -3.70 4.77 5.17
C ASN A 57 -2.29 5.32 5.37
N ILE A 58 -1.75 5.18 6.57
CA ILE A 58 -0.35 5.50 6.86
C ILE A 58 0.38 4.18 7.11
N VAL A 59 1.45 3.94 6.39
CA VAL A 59 2.30 2.76 6.63
C VAL A 59 3.11 3.02 7.89
N VAL A 60 2.83 2.28 8.94
CA VAL A 60 3.48 2.43 10.25
C VAL A 60 4.49 1.32 10.55
N GLY A 61 4.49 0.26 9.76
CA GLY A 61 5.42 -0.85 9.89
C GLY A 61 5.37 -1.77 8.68
N MET A 62 6.31 -2.71 8.65
CA MET A 62 6.37 -3.74 7.60
C MET A 62 6.74 -5.06 8.23
N ASP A 63 6.00 -6.12 7.93
CA ASP A 63 6.31 -7.48 8.32
C ASP A 63 6.84 -8.22 7.08
N LEU A 64 8.15 -8.35 6.99
CA LEU A 64 8.80 -8.98 5.84
C LEU A 64 8.54 -10.48 5.78
N ALA A 65 8.39 -11.14 6.93
CA ALA A 65 8.11 -12.58 6.98
C ALA A 65 6.72 -12.90 6.45
N LYS A 66 5.73 -12.11 6.80
CA LYS A 66 4.35 -12.26 6.34
C LYS A 66 4.08 -11.55 5.02
N ARG A 67 5.03 -10.75 4.53
CA ARG A 67 4.90 -9.93 3.33
C ARG A 67 3.68 -9.01 3.40
N GLN A 68 3.63 -8.22 4.48
CA GLN A 68 2.51 -7.31 4.77
C GLN A 68 3.00 -5.94 5.20
N TYR A 69 2.25 -4.91 4.80
CA TYR A 69 2.32 -3.58 5.40
C TYR A 69 1.46 -3.56 6.65
N ALA A 70 1.96 -2.98 7.73
CA ALA A 70 1.13 -2.57 8.85
C ALA A 70 0.69 -1.13 8.62
N VAL A 71 -0.61 -0.92 8.56
CA VAL A 71 -1.17 0.40 8.26
C VAL A 71 -2.10 0.87 9.37
N ARG A 72 -2.23 2.19 9.49
CA ARG A 72 -3.20 2.82 10.35
C ARG A 72 -4.04 3.77 9.51
N TYR A 73 -5.36 3.70 9.66
CA TYR A 73 -6.27 4.56 8.92
C TYR A 73 -7.32 5.15 9.83
N PHE A 74 -7.78 6.34 9.44
CA PHE A 74 -8.84 7.05 10.14
C PHE A 74 -10.17 6.76 9.45
N ASP A 75 -11.17 6.43 10.23
CA ASP A 75 -12.50 6.18 9.72
C ASP A 75 -13.55 6.81 10.63
N GLU A 76 -14.65 7.21 10.03
CA GLU A 76 -15.84 7.66 10.74
C GLU A 76 -16.87 6.54 10.67
N SER A 77 -17.34 6.13 11.83
CA SER A 77 -18.41 5.15 11.92
C SER A 77 -19.59 5.73 12.68
N TYR A 78 -20.78 5.24 12.36
CA TYR A 78 -21.99 5.65 13.00
C TYR A 78 -22.46 4.55 13.94
N ASP A 79 -22.52 4.85 15.22
CA ASP A 79 -23.05 3.94 16.24
C ASP A 79 -24.57 3.85 16.07
N ASN A 80 -25.20 4.99 15.81
CA ASN A 80 -26.60 5.09 15.41
C ASN A 80 -26.79 6.38 14.61
N ALA A 81 -28.04 6.69 14.26
CA ALA A 81 -28.35 7.85 13.42
C ALA A 81 -27.91 9.23 14.01
N LEU A 82 -27.57 9.25 15.30
CA LEU A 82 -27.24 10.49 16.02
C LEU A 82 -25.77 10.57 16.46
N ASN A 83 -25.07 9.44 16.53
CA ASN A 83 -23.69 9.37 17.05
C ASN A 83 -22.71 8.99 15.96
N VAL A 84 -21.76 9.88 15.71
CA VAL A 84 -20.61 9.63 14.83
C VAL A 84 -19.41 9.32 15.72
N MET A 85 -18.77 8.18 15.45
CA MET A 85 -17.53 7.78 16.09
C MET A 85 -16.40 7.87 15.07
N SER A 86 -15.43 8.72 15.37
CA SER A 86 -14.24 8.89 14.54
C SER A 86 -13.04 8.33 15.29
N ARG A 87 -12.31 7.41 14.69
CA ARG A 87 -11.13 6.81 15.33
C ARG A 87 -10.15 6.26 14.33
N TRP A 88 -8.95 5.99 14.83
CA TRP A 88 -7.91 5.31 14.08
C TRP A 88 -8.05 3.79 14.24
N PHE A 89 -7.85 3.09 13.15
CA PHE A 89 -7.86 1.63 13.09
C PHE A 89 -6.51 1.12 12.62
N ASP A 90 -6.12 -0.03 13.15
CA ASP A 90 -4.94 -0.76 12.69
C ASP A 90 -5.36 -1.88 11.76
N ASP A 91 -4.61 -2.09 10.69
CA ASP A 91 -4.84 -3.18 9.76
C ASP A 91 -3.55 -3.54 9.01
N THR A 92 -3.65 -4.55 8.17
CA THR A 92 -2.56 -5.00 7.31
C THR A 92 -3.00 -5.03 5.87
N ILE A 93 -2.04 -4.82 4.96
CA ILE A 93 -2.23 -4.96 3.52
C ILE A 93 -1.09 -5.83 3.01
N ASP A 94 -1.41 -6.88 2.25
CA ASP A 94 -0.39 -7.73 1.65
C ASP A 94 0.43 -6.96 0.61
N PHE A 95 1.73 -7.23 0.51
CA PHE A 95 2.58 -6.63 -0.52
C PHE A 95 2.04 -6.89 -1.92
N ASP A 96 1.50 -8.09 -2.14
CA ASP A 96 0.97 -8.49 -3.43
C ASP A 96 -0.34 -7.78 -3.81
N ASP A 97 -0.96 -7.08 -2.86
CA ASP A 97 -2.19 -6.30 -3.06
C ASP A 97 -1.91 -4.79 -3.20
N ASP A 98 -0.67 -4.38 -3.34
CA ASP A 98 -0.30 -2.96 -3.36
C ASP A 98 -0.38 -2.29 -4.74
N GLY A 99 -0.74 -3.05 -5.78
CA GLY A 99 -0.74 -2.55 -7.15
C GLY A 99 -1.73 -1.42 -7.41
N ASP A 100 -2.89 -1.47 -6.78
CA ASP A 100 -3.94 -0.47 -6.96
C ASP A 100 -3.92 0.61 -5.87
N LEU A 101 -2.89 0.61 -5.03
CA LEU A 101 -2.60 1.67 -4.08
C LEU A 101 -1.68 2.71 -4.72
N HIS A 102 -1.84 3.97 -4.32
CA HIS A 102 -0.99 5.05 -4.79
C HIS A 102 -0.53 5.93 -3.64
N LEU A 103 0.66 6.47 -3.79
CA LEU A 103 1.28 7.38 -2.83
C LEU A 103 0.62 8.76 -2.93
N ILE A 104 0.13 9.29 -1.82
CA ILE A 104 -0.44 10.63 -1.76
C ILE A 104 0.37 11.60 -0.90
N GLY A 105 1.31 11.10 -0.13
CA GLY A 105 2.17 11.94 0.71
C GLY A 105 3.05 11.11 1.61
N LYS A 106 3.73 11.80 2.52
CA LYS A 106 4.58 11.17 3.53
C LYS A 106 4.26 11.75 4.90
N ALA A 107 4.13 10.88 5.91
CA ALA A 107 3.97 11.29 7.29
C ALA A 107 5.32 11.78 7.83
N ASP A 108 5.30 12.85 8.64
CA ASP A 108 6.50 13.31 9.32
C ASP A 108 6.81 12.42 10.53
N GLU A 109 8.00 12.63 11.11
CA GLU A 109 8.45 11.83 12.26
C GLU A 109 7.55 11.99 13.49
N GLU A 110 6.98 13.16 13.70
CA GLU A 110 6.10 13.40 14.85
C GLU A 110 4.80 12.61 14.74
N VAL A 111 4.23 12.56 13.55
CA VAL A 111 3.03 11.76 13.27
C VAL A 111 3.32 10.28 13.51
N LEU A 112 4.46 9.78 13.01
CA LEU A 112 4.85 8.38 13.18
C LEU A 112 5.10 8.04 14.65
N LYS A 113 5.73 8.92 15.41
CA LYS A 113 5.94 8.72 16.85
C LYS A 113 4.63 8.63 17.64
N GLY A 114 3.62 9.39 17.24
CA GLY A 114 2.29 9.33 17.83
C GLY A 114 1.62 7.98 17.65
N PHE A 115 1.94 7.26 16.59
CA PHE A 115 1.40 5.92 16.33
C PHE A 115 2.23 4.80 16.95
N ALA A 116 3.51 5.04 17.21
CA ALA A 116 4.41 4.04 17.78
C ALA A 116 4.30 3.92 19.31
N ALA A 117 3.70 4.87 19.94
CA ALA A 117 3.57 4.92 21.42
C ALA A 117 2.49 3.95 21.93
#